data_8046c21b79206839cabed0d214f6d5df
#
_entry.id   8046c21b79206839cabed0d214f6d5df
#
_cell.length_a   1.000
_cell.length_b   1.000
_cell.length_c   1.000
_cell.angle_alpha   90.00
_cell.angle_beta   90.00
_cell.angle_gamma   90.00
#
_symmetry.space_group_name_H-M   'P 1'
#
loop_
_entity.id
_entity.type
_entity.pdbx_description
1 polymer ?
#
loop_
_entity_poly.entity_id
_entity_poly.type
_entity_poly.pdbx_seq_one_letter_code
_entity_poly.pdbx_strand_id
1 'polypeptide(L)'
;MWETVIGLEIHVQLATESKLFSSSSTSFGSQQNTQASIIDLAMPGVLPVLNKNAVDMAIMFGLAVDAKIADKSIFARKNYFYPDLPKGYQISQYELPVVYNGKLEINVDDKKKIIGITRAHLEEDAGKSIHDLFDGESAIDLNRAGTPLIEIVSEPDMRSAKEAVTYLKKIHSIVKSLGISDGNMEEGSFRCDANISLRKPGDPYGIRAEIKNINSFRFVENAINFEVDRQQDILESGGTVNQETRLYDPKKDETRSMRSKEEANDYRYFPDPDLLPVEITDKQISDIKRTLPELPDSKKERLINQYSCLLYTSPSPRDATLSRMPS
;
A
#
# COMPACT_ATOMS: atom_id res chain seq x y z
N MET A 1 -26.12 -16.07 -9.56
CA MET A 1 -25.59 -14.85 -8.94
C MET A 1 -24.07 -15.00 -8.90
N TRP A 2 -23.31 -13.97 -9.23
CA TRP A 2 -21.85 -13.94 -9.14
C TRP A 2 -21.39 -13.47 -7.77
N GLU A 3 -20.30 -14.01 -7.27
CA GLU A 3 -19.61 -13.56 -6.07
C GLU A 3 -18.36 -12.77 -6.47
N THR A 4 -18.26 -11.53 -6.03
CA THR A 4 -17.08 -10.70 -6.22
C THR A 4 -15.99 -11.14 -5.24
N VAL A 5 -14.75 -11.19 -5.72
CA VAL A 5 -13.55 -11.48 -4.91
C VAL A 5 -12.54 -10.37 -5.13
N ILE A 6 -12.17 -9.68 -4.06
CA ILE A 6 -11.29 -8.51 -4.10
C ILE A 6 -10.15 -8.68 -3.12
N GLY A 7 -8.92 -8.44 -3.59
CA GLY A 7 -7.72 -8.23 -2.80
C GLY A 7 -7.11 -6.86 -3.12
N LEU A 8 -6.49 -6.23 -2.13
CA LEU A 8 -5.81 -4.95 -2.28
C LEU A 8 -4.31 -5.08 -2.05
N GLU A 9 -3.54 -4.38 -2.84
CA GLU A 9 -2.11 -4.12 -2.65
C GLU A 9 -1.95 -2.63 -2.34
N ILE A 10 -1.43 -2.31 -1.15
CA ILE A 10 -1.35 -0.95 -0.65
C ILE A 10 0.12 -0.61 -0.42
N HIS A 11 0.60 0.43 -1.10
CA HIS A 11 1.96 0.94 -0.95
C HIS A 11 1.94 2.21 -0.11
N VAL A 12 2.73 2.22 0.96
CA VAL A 12 2.80 3.35 1.88
C VAL A 12 4.24 3.82 2.00
N GLN A 13 4.52 5.06 1.62
CA GLN A 13 5.83 5.67 1.87
C GLN A 13 5.98 5.90 3.37
N LEU A 14 7.11 5.44 3.92
CA LEU A 14 7.40 5.59 5.34
C LEU A 14 8.02 6.96 5.62
N ALA A 15 7.60 7.57 6.71
CA ALA A 15 8.02 8.90 7.16
C ALA A 15 9.41 8.89 7.80
N THR A 16 10.40 8.34 7.10
CA THR A 16 11.81 8.37 7.51
C THR A 16 12.48 9.64 6.98
N GLU A 17 13.49 10.14 7.66
CA GLU A 17 14.27 11.31 7.21
C GLU A 17 15.19 10.99 6.04
N SER A 18 15.62 9.72 5.93
CA SER A 18 16.49 9.24 4.87
C SER A 18 15.89 8.03 4.16
N LYS A 19 16.40 7.76 2.97
CA LYS A 19 15.96 6.65 2.13
C LYS A 19 16.23 5.28 2.74
N LEU A 20 15.72 4.22 2.12
CA LEU A 20 15.81 2.86 2.67
C LEU A 20 17.26 2.35 2.74
N PHE A 21 18.06 2.69 1.74
CA PHE A 21 19.45 2.19 1.62
C PHE A 21 20.51 3.27 1.43
N SER A 22 20.14 4.54 1.51
CA SER A 22 21.04 5.68 1.39
C SER A 22 20.70 6.78 2.40
N SER A 23 21.63 7.72 2.59
CA SER A 23 21.44 8.87 3.46
C SER A 23 20.71 10.05 2.80
N SER A 24 20.30 9.93 1.55
CA SER A 24 19.57 10.99 0.87
C SER A 24 18.22 11.26 1.54
N SER A 25 17.80 12.53 1.52
CA SER A 25 16.54 12.96 2.11
C SER A 25 15.32 12.36 1.39
N THR A 26 14.25 12.17 2.14
CA THR A 26 12.92 11.77 1.63
C THR A 26 11.94 12.93 1.55
N SER A 27 12.38 14.17 1.80
CA SER A 27 11.49 15.35 1.81
C SER A 27 10.79 15.54 0.48
N PHE A 28 9.47 15.73 0.52
CA PHE A 28 8.67 16.00 -0.67
C PHE A 28 8.85 17.44 -1.18
N GLY A 29 8.74 17.65 -2.49
CA GLY A 29 8.70 18.98 -3.11
C GLY A 29 10.07 19.64 -3.36
N SER A 30 11.18 18.92 -3.16
CA SER A 30 12.50 19.41 -3.50
C SER A 30 12.73 19.50 -5.01
N GLN A 31 13.69 20.34 -5.45
CA GLN A 31 14.08 20.41 -6.85
C GLN A 31 14.47 19.03 -7.38
N GLN A 32 14.11 18.73 -8.62
CA GLN A 32 14.37 17.43 -9.26
C GLN A 32 15.85 17.04 -9.16
N ASN A 33 16.07 15.76 -8.88
CA ASN A 33 17.40 15.13 -8.79
C ASN A 33 18.36 15.71 -7.74
N THR A 34 17.86 16.49 -6.75
CA THR A 34 18.69 17.02 -5.67
C THR A 34 18.78 16.09 -4.44
N GLN A 35 17.94 15.06 -4.39
CA GLN A 35 17.88 14.08 -3.30
C GLN A 35 18.21 12.67 -3.79
N ALA A 36 19.19 12.54 -4.69
CA ALA A 36 19.68 11.27 -5.20
C ALA A 36 21.18 11.13 -4.94
N SER A 37 21.56 10.13 -4.16
CA SER A 37 22.96 9.81 -3.88
C SER A 37 23.55 8.90 -4.96
N ILE A 38 24.85 8.64 -4.88
CA ILE A 38 25.54 7.68 -5.76
C ILE A 38 24.95 6.25 -5.61
N ILE A 39 24.35 5.91 -4.44
CA ILE A 39 23.67 4.64 -4.19
C ILE A 39 22.35 4.60 -4.98
N ASP A 40 21.55 5.67 -4.90
CA ASP A 40 20.27 5.77 -5.62
C ASP A 40 20.48 5.80 -7.13
N LEU A 41 21.62 6.31 -7.60
CA LEU A 41 22.05 6.36 -9.01
C LEU A 41 22.67 5.04 -9.51
N ALA A 42 22.82 4.05 -8.64
CA ALA A 42 23.45 2.76 -8.95
C ALA A 42 24.89 2.89 -9.53
N MET A 43 25.69 3.81 -8.99
CA MET A 43 27.07 3.96 -9.42
C MET A 43 27.88 2.70 -9.11
N PRO A 44 28.86 2.32 -9.95
CA PRO A 44 29.69 1.13 -9.72
C PRO A 44 30.38 1.15 -8.35
N GLY A 45 30.28 0.03 -7.61
CA GLY A 45 30.96 -0.16 -6.32
C GLY A 45 30.23 0.39 -5.09
N VAL A 46 29.00 0.93 -5.25
CA VAL A 46 28.18 1.37 -4.11
C VAL A 46 27.54 0.17 -3.41
N LEU A 47 27.36 0.28 -2.10
CA LEU A 47 26.71 -0.72 -1.28
C LEU A 47 25.52 -0.11 -0.53
N PRO A 48 24.37 -0.80 -0.48
CA PRO A 48 23.21 -0.37 0.27
C PRO A 48 23.45 -0.47 1.79
N VAL A 49 22.90 0.47 2.55
CA VAL A 49 22.92 0.44 4.04
C VAL A 49 21.48 0.59 4.53
N LEU A 50 20.95 -0.46 5.16
CA LEU A 50 19.57 -0.51 5.59
C LEU A 50 19.23 0.55 6.66
N ASN A 51 18.16 1.29 6.42
CA ASN A 51 17.59 2.22 7.37
C ASN A 51 16.81 1.47 8.47
N LYS A 52 17.35 1.50 9.68
CA LYS A 52 16.73 0.83 10.84
C LYS A 52 15.31 1.35 11.14
N ASN A 53 15.07 2.66 10.99
CA ASN A 53 13.75 3.24 11.29
C ASN A 53 12.65 2.68 10.38
N ALA A 54 12.96 2.35 9.13
CA ALA A 54 11.99 1.71 8.24
C ALA A 54 11.58 0.32 8.76
N VAL A 55 12.53 -0.46 9.29
CA VAL A 55 12.23 -1.75 9.92
C VAL A 55 11.37 -1.57 11.17
N ASP A 56 11.71 -0.63 12.03
CA ASP A 56 10.95 -0.34 13.24
C ASP A 56 9.52 0.09 12.91
N MET A 57 9.31 0.91 11.87
CA MET A 57 7.99 1.32 11.37
C MET A 57 7.19 0.13 10.80
N ALA A 58 7.83 -0.80 10.10
CA ALA A 58 7.17 -2.02 9.62
C ALA A 58 6.73 -2.91 10.79
N ILE A 59 7.54 -3.04 11.84
CA ILE A 59 7.17 -3.77 13.07
C ILE A 59 5.98 -3.07 13.76
N MET A 60 5.99 -1.72 13.87
CA MET A 60 4.86 -0.96 14.43
C MET A 60 3.55 -1.27 13.68
N PHE A 61 3.60 -1.27 12.34
CA PHE A 61 2.46 -1.62 11.53
C PHE A 61 1.99 -3.06 11.80
N GLY A 62 2.91 -4.02 11.79
CA GLY A 62 2.58 -5.43 12.04
C GLY A 62 1.89 -5.65 13.40
N LEU A 63 2.39 -4.99 14.46
CA LEU A 63 1.78 -5.05 15.79
C LEU A 63 0.37 -4.42 15.81
N ALA A 64 0.15 -3.35 15.03
CA ALA A 64 -1.14 -2.66 14.97
C ALA A 64 -2.23 -3.46 14.25
N VAL A 65 -1.86 -4.41 13.38
CA VAL A 65 -2.79 -5.27 12.62
C VAL A 65 -2.77 -6.73 13.12
N ASP A 66 -2.31 -6.95 14.34
CA ASP A 66 -2.26 -8.28 14.98
C ASP A 66 -1.56 -9.33 14.10
N ALA A 67 -0.50 -8.92 13.42
CA ALA A 67 0.30 -9.77 12.55
C ALA A 67 1.47 -10.41 13.31
N LYS A 68 2.04 -11.44 12.69
CA LYS A 68 3.31 -12.02 13.13
C LYS A 68 4.48 -11.20 12.60
N ILE A 69 5.48 -11.01 13.43
CA ILE A 69 6.77 -10.39 13.06
C ILE A 69 7.77 -11.52 12.85
N ALA A 70 8.50 -11.50 11.76
CA ALA A 70 9.53 -12.50 11.46
C ALA A 70 10.76 -12.29 12.34
N ASP A 71 11.30 -13.38 12.90
CA ASP A 71 12.58 -13.34 13.62
C ASP A 71 13.74 -12.99 12.70
N LYS A 72 13.61 -13.36 11.43
CA LYS A 72 14.59 -13.11 10.38
C LYS A 72 13.88 -12.73 9.08
N SER A 73 14.33 -11.66 8.47
CA SER A 73 13.82 -11.18 7.18
C SER A 73 14.97 -11.02 6.19
N ILE A 74 14.69 -11.21 4.90
CA ILE A 74 15.70 -11.14 3.84
C ILE A 74 15.22 -10.20 2.74
N PHE A 75 16.09 -9.28 2.34
CA PHE A 75 15.88 -8.50 1.14
C PHE A 75 16.30 -9.29 -0.10
N ALA A 76 15.52 -9.17 -1.16
CA ALA A 76 15.75 -9.80 -2.44
C ALA A 76 15.72 -8.75 -3.57
N ARG A 77 16.36 -9.07 -4.67
CA ARG A 77 16.32 -8.26 -5.88
C ARG A 77 15.15 -8.71 -6.75
N LYS A 78 14.24 -7.77 -7.04
CA LYS A 78 13.16 -7.90 -8.02
C LYS A 78 13.65 -7.29 -9.33
N ASN A 79 13.99 -8.12 -10.31
CA ASN A 79 14.66 -7.65 -11.52
C ASN A 79 13.66 -7.20 -12.59
N TYR A 80 13.72 -5.92 -12.95
CA TYR A 80 13.00 -5.34 -14.08
C TYR A 80 13.67 -4.03 -14.50
N PHE A 81 13.45 -3.61 -15.74
CA PHE A 81 14.13 -2.45 -16.32
C PHE A 81 13.15 -1.33 -16.60
N TYR A 82 13.37 -0.21 -15.92
CA TYR A 82 12.66 1.04 -16.18
C TYR A 82 13.64 2.21 -16.08
N PRO A 83 13.46 3.30 -16.87
CA PRO A 83 14.37 4.45 -16.84
C PRO A 83 14.50 5.10 -15.45
N ASP A 84 13.45 5.07 -14.64
CA ASP A 84 13.42 5.60 -13.28
C ASP A 84 13.88 4.60 -12.20
N LEU A 85 14.41 3.47 -12.63
CA LEU A 85 15.02 2.45 -11.75
C LEU A 85 16.47 2.17 -12.20
N PRO A 86 17.46 3.05 -11.89
CA PRO A 86 18.82 2.97 -12.45
C PRO A 86 19.56 1.66 -12.18
N LYS A 87 19.26 0.99 -11.08
CA LYS A 87 19.87 -0.31 -10.72
C LYS A 87 19.46 -1.45 -11.65
N GLY A 88 18.34 -1.32 -12.35
CA GLY A 88 17.74 -2.41 -13.11
C GLY A 88 17.08 -3.49 -12.24
N TYR A 89 17.00 -3.25 -10.94
CA TYR A 89 16.26 -4.07 -9.98
C TYR A 89 15.75 -3.18 -8.83
N GLN A 90 14.69 -3.62 -8.19
CA GLN A 90 14.17 -3.05 -6.95
C GLN A 90 14.55 -3.97 -5.78
N ILE A 91 15.10 -3.39 -4.71
CA ILE A 91 15.32 -4.15 -3.49
C ILE A 91 13.97 -4.22 -2.74
N SER A 92 13.51 -5.44 -2.50
CA SER A 92 12.21 -5.75 -1.91
C SER A 92 12.32 -6.98 -1.01
N GLN A 93 11.24 -7.49 -0.45
CA GLN A 93 11.21 -8.73 0.31
C GLN A 93 10.17 -9.67 -0.32
N TYR A 94 10.52 -10.92 -0.52
CA TYR A 94 9.65 -11.90 -1.18
C TYR A 94 9.29 -13.08 -0.26
N GLU A 95 10.24 -13.97 0.02
CA GLU A 95 9.96 -15.18 0.79
C GLU A 95 9.87 -14.95 2.29
N LEU A 96 10.68 -14.03 2.83
CA LEU A 96 10.77 -13.75 4.26
C LEU A 96 10.49 -12.25 4.53
N PRO A 97 9.23 -11.81 4.43
CA PRO A 97 8.84 -10.44 4.77
C PRO A 97 8.96 -10.18 6.27
N VAL A 98 9.09 -8.91 6.66
CA VAL A 98 9.11 -8.52 8.09
C VAL A 98 7.80 -8.86 8.78
N VAL A 99 6.66 -8.70 8.09
CA VAL A 99 5.31 -8.87 8.65
C VAL A 99 4.52 -9.87 7.83
N TYR A 100 3.82 -10.81 8.48
CA TYR A 100 3.00 -11.82 7.81
C TYR A 100 1.82 -12.26 8.70
N ASN A 101 0.79 -12.84 8.05
CA ASN A 101 -0.40 -13.39 8.72
C ASN A 101 -1.07 -12.40 9.67
N GLY A 102 -1.30 -11.18 9.21
CA GLY A 102 -2.06 -10.16 9.94
C GLY A 102 -3.56 -10.29 9.71
N LYS A 103 -4.32 -9.54 10.49
CA LYS A 103 -5.78 -9.46 10.36
C LYS A 103 -6.29 -8.10 10.77
N LEU A 104 -7.34 -7.65 10.09
CA LEU A 104 -7.98 -6.38 10.36
C LEU A 104 -9.51 -6.54 10.32
N GLU A 105 -10.18 -6.20 11.42
CA GLU A 105 -11.65 -6.19 11.46
C GLU A 105 -12.16 -4.92 10.80
N ILE A 106 -13.10 -5.04 9.89
CA ILE A 106 -13.87 -3.93 9.30
C ILE A 106 -15.34 -4.03 9.72
N ASN A 107 -16.05 -2.90 9.71
CA ASN A 107 -17.48 -2.85 9.96
C ASN A 107 -18.17 -2.20 8.74
N VAL A 108 -19.03 -2.95 8.07
CA VAL A 108 -19.80 -2.48 6.91
C VAL A 108 -21.27 -2.87 7.15
N ASP A 109 -22.17 -1.89 7.11
CA ASP A 109 -23.60 -2.07 7.35
C ASP A 109 -23.90 -2.85 8.64
N ASP A 110 -23.25 -2.43 9.74
CA ASP A 110 -23.31 -3.03 11.07
C ASP A 110 -22.87 -4.50 11.15
N LYS A 111 -22.23 -5.00 10.10
CA LYS A 111 -21.64 -6.34 10.06
C LYS A 111 -20.12 -6.24 10.20
N LYS A 112 -19.60 -6.95 11.21
CA LYS A 112 -18.17 -7.10 11.41
C LYS A 112 -17.64 -8.20 10.51
N LYS A 113 -16.50 -7.93 9.88
CA LYS A 113 -15.78 -8.87 9.03
C LYS A 113 -14.28 -8.73 9.24
N ILE A 114 -13.60 -9.86 9.34
CA ILE A 114 -12.14 -9.91 9.41
C ILE A 114 -11.60 -10.06 8.00
N ILE A 115 -10.65 -9.21 7.65
CA ILE A 115 -9.87 -9.28 6.41
C ILE A 115 -8.45 -9.70 6.79
N GLY A 116 -7.97 -10.77 6.16
CA GLY A 116 -6.59 -11.23 6.33
C GLY A 116 -5.59 -10.29 5.67
N ILE A 117 -4.41 -10.21 6.24
CA ILE A 117 -3.25 -9.56 5.64
C ILE A 117 -2.21 -10.67 5.44
N THR A 118 -1.95 -11.00 4.18
CA THR A 118 -0.98 -12.03 3.82
C THR A 118 0.40 -11.65 4.32
N ARG A 119 0.82 -10.43 3.99
CA ARG A 119 2.11 -9.86 4.39
C ARG A 119 2.11 -8.34 4.33
N ALA A 120 3.06 -7.75 5.03
CA ALA A 120 3.53 -6.40 4.76
C ALA A 120 5.06 -6.45 4.71
N HIS A 121 5.63 -6.00 3.60
CA HIS A 121 7.06 -6.09 3.35
C HIS A 121 7.65 -4.75 2.98
N LEU A 122 8.94 -4.60 3.26
CA LEU A 122 9.69 -3.40 2.93
C LEU A 122 10.22 -3.50 1.50
N GLU A 123 10.17 -2.38 0.80
CA GLU A 123 10.80 -2.19 -0.50
C GLU A 123 11.19 -0.74 -0.72
N GLU A 124 12.02 -0.48 -1.70
CA GLU A 124 12.34 0.88 -2.13
C GLU A 124 11.42 1.35 -3.25
N ASP A 125 11.03 2.63 -3.23
CA ASP A 125 10.27 3.21 -4.33
C ASP A 125 11.16 3.45 -5.56
N ALA A 126 10.58 3.41 -6.75
CA ALA A 126 11.23 3.83 -7.99
C ALA A 126 11.25 5.37 -8.10
N GLY A 127 12.04 5.91 -8.99
CA GLY A 127 12.01 7.32 -9.37
C GLY A 127 10.70 7.69 -10.05
N LYS A 128 10.68 8.83 -10.73
CA LYS A 128 9.52 9.32 -11.47
C LYS A 128 9.90 9.61 -12.91
N SER A 129 9.19 9.00 -13.86
CA SER A 129 9.24 9.37 -15.27
C SER A 129 8.27 10.53 -15.53
N ILE A 130 8.74 11.59 -16.18
CA ILE A 130 7.98 12.80 -16.49
C ILE A 130 7.91 12.91 -18.01
N HIS A 131 6.71 12.78 -18.57
CA HIS A 131 6.50 12.68 -20.02
C HIS A 131 6.11 14.01 -20.69
N ASP A 132 5.74 15.01 -19.90
CA ASP A 132 5.13 16.25 -20.40
C ASP A 132 6.10 17.45 -20.44
N LEU A 133 7.40 17.26 -20.14
CA LEU A 133 8.37 18.35 -20.10
C LEU A 133 9.00 18.65 -21.47
N PHE A 134 9.14 17.65 -22.34
CA PHE A 134 9.79 17.77 -23.65
C PHE A 134 9.03 16.94 -24.68
N ASP A 135 8.89 17.47 -25.89
CA ASP A 135 8.25 16.76 -26.98
C ASP A 135 9.09 15.54 -27.42
N GLY A 136 8.50 14.36 -27.30
CA GLY A 136 9.13 13.09 -27.71
C GLY A 136 10.20 12.55 -26.78
N GLU A 137 10.42 13.17 -25.63
CA GLU A 137 11.40 12.74 -24.63
C GLU A 137 10.74 12.56 -23.25
N SER A 138 11.34 11.74 -22.40
CA SER A 138 10.94 11.58 -21.01
C SER A 138 12.07 12.03 -20.09
N ALA A 139 11.78 12.93 -19.17
CA ALA A 139 12.69 13.28 -18.10
C ALA A 139 12.58 12.31 -16.93
N ILE A 140 13.66 12.13 -16.19
CA ILE A 140 13.72 11.25 -15.01
C ILE A 140 14.05 12.08 -13.79
N ASP A 141 13.20 11.95 -12.75
CA ASP A 141 13.44 12.50 -11.42
C ASP A 141 13.68 11.34 -10.44
N LEU A 142 14.88 11.29 -9.87
CA LEU A 142 15.32 10.25 -8.94
C LEU A 142 15.17 10.65 -7.46
N ASN A 143 14.53 11.78 -7.17
CA ASN A 143 14.29 12.18 -5.78
C ASN A 143 13.50 11.12 -4.99
N ARG A 144 12.54 10.45 -5.65
CA ARG A 144 11.74 9.39 -5.04
C ARG A 144 12.45 8.04 -5.00
N ALA A 145 13.39 7.77 -5.91
CA ALA A 145 14.11 6.50 -5.98
C ALA A 145 14.78 6.16 -4.64
N GLY A 146 14.51 4.99 -4.10
CA GLY A 146 15.03 4.54 -2.81
C GLY A 146 14.23 5.01 -1.58
N THR A 147 13.14 5.78 -1.75
CA THR A 147 12.23 6.13 -0.64
C THR A 147 11.66 4.84 -0.03
N PRO A 148 11.68 4.69 1.32
CA PRO A 148 11.18 3.47 1.95
C PRO A 148 9.68 3.32 1.73
N LEU A 149 9.27 2.15 1.25
CA LEU A 149 7.88 1.72 1.14
C LEU A 149 7.62 0.53 2.05
N ILE A 150 6.40 0.46 2.56
CA ILE A 150 5.81 -0.79 3.02
C ILE A 150 4.67 -1.16 2.07
N GLU A 151 4.77 -2.34 1.44
CA GLU A 151 3.69 -2.92 0.64
C GLU A 151 2.87 -3.87 1.50
N ILE A 152 1.58 -3.59 1.61
CA ILE A 152 0.61 -4.34 2.41
C ILE A 152 -0.30 -5.10 1.46
N VAL A 153 -0.25 -6.43 1.51
CA VAL A 153 -1.03 -7.31 0.65
C VAL A 153 -2.14 -7.96 1.48
N SER A 154 -3.39 -7.69 1.12
CA SER A 154 -4.54 -8.33 1.76
C SER A 154 -4.81 -9.73 1.21
N GLU A 155 -5.46 -10.58 2.00
CA GLU A 155 -6.15 -11.74 1.48
C GLU A 155 -7.34 -11.31 0.59
N PRO A 156 -7.77 -12.14 -0.38
CA PRO A 156 -8.89 -11.82 -1.25
C PRO A 156 -10.24 -12.07 -0.56
N ASP A 157 -10.41 -11.50 0.62
CA ASP A 157 -11.56 -11.72 1.49
C ASP A 157 -12.71 -10.75 1.22
N MET A 158 -12.44 -9.61 0.60
CA MET A 158 -13.45 -8.57 0.35
C MET A 158 -14.40 -8.98 -0.77
N ARG A 159 -15.68 -8.61 -0.61
CA ARG A 159 -16.77 -9.04 -1.51
C ARG A 159 -17.55 -7.88 -2.13
N SER A 160 -17.19 -6.64 -1.79
CA SER A 160 -17.81 -5.44 -2.36
C SER A 160 -16.82 -4.27 -2.36
N ALA A 161 -17.05 -3.29 -3.24
CA ALA A 161 -16.29 -2.04 -3.26
C ALA A 161 -16.36 -1.31 -1.90
N LYS A 162 -17.51 -1.37 -1.22
CA LYS A 162 -17.70 -0.77 0.11
C LYS A 162 -16.80 -1.42 1.17
N GLU A 163 -16.65 -2.76 1.16
CA GLU A 163 -15.71 -3.46 2.03
C GLU A 163 -14.27 -3.06 1.73
N ALA A 164 -13.88 -2.99 0.45
CA ALA A 164 -12.55 -2.61 0.01
C ALA A 164 -12.19 -1.18 0.46
N VAL A 165 -13.09 -0.22 0.25
CA VAL A 165 -12.88 1.17 0.68
C VAL A 165 -12.84 1.29 2.21
N THR A 166 -13.66 0.53 2.92
CA THR A 166 -13.65 0.54 4.40
C THR A 166 -12.34 -0.01 4.94
N TYR A 167 -11.84 -1.12 4.37
CA TYR A 167 -10.53 -1.68 4.70
C TYR A 167 -9.42 -0.67 4.41
N LEU A 168 -9.40 -0.08 3.21
CA LEU A 168 -8.40 0.90 2.79
C LEU A 168 -8.36 2.12 3.72
N LYS A 169 -9.52 2.68 4.08
CA LYS A 169 -9.65 3.79 5.03
C LYS A 169 -9.12 3.41 6.42
N LYS A 170 -9.32 2.18 6.83
CA LYS A 170 -8.84 1.70 8.12
C LYS A 170 -7.32 1.56 8.15
N ILE A 171 -6.70 0.98 7.11
CA ILE A 171 -5.24 0.95 6.94
C ILE A 171 -4.68 2.38 6.94
N HIS A 172 -5.27 3.27 6.15
CA HIS A 172 -4.88 4.68 6.09
C HIS A 172 -4.91 5.36 7.48
N SER A 173 -5.99 5.13 8.25
CA SER A 173 -6.11 5.66 9.61
C SER A 173 -5.05 5.10 10.56
N ILE A 174 -4.71 3.82 10.43
CA ILE A 174 -3.67 3.15 11.23
C ILE A 174 -2.31 3.77 10.95
N VAL A 175 -1.88 3.83 9.68
CA VAL A 175 -0.53 4.33 9.33
C VAL A 175 -0.34 5.80 9.74
N LYS A 176 -1.40 6.61 9.67
CA LYS A 176 -1.38 7.99 10.17
C LYS A 176 -1.32 8.06 11.69
N SER A 177 -2.09 7.23 12.39
CA SER A 177 -2.09 7.21 13.86
C SER A 177 -0.77 6.71 14.45
N LEU A 178 -0.12 5.79 13.75
CA LEU A 178 1.22 5.33 14.10
C LEU A 178 2.32 6.38 13.81
N GLY A 179 2.00 7.41 13.02
CA GLY A 179 2.97 8.40 12.57
C GLY A 179 4.02 7.84 11.60
N ILE A 180 3.74 6.70 10.97
CA ILE A 180 4.68 6.06 10.02
C ILE A 180 4.52 6.56 8.59
N SER A 181 3.46 7.31 8.29
CA SER A 181 3.21 7.95 6.99
C SER A 181 2.25 9.13 7.15
N ASP A 182 2.34 10.11 6.26
CA ASP A 182 1.35 11.18 6.12
C ASP A 182 0.05 10.72 5.45
N GLY A 183 0.11 9.59 4.72
CA GLY A 183 -1.03 8.99 4.04
C GLY A 183 -1.57 9.83 2.89
N ASN A 184 -0.79 10.70 2.28
CA ASN A 184 -1.23 11.56 1.21
C ASN A 184 -1.34 10.80 -0.13
N MET A 185 -2.59 10.55 -0.57
CA MET A 185 -2.85 9.86 -1.84
C MET A 185 -2.52 10.73 -3.07
N GLU A 186 -2.66 12.05 -2.97
CA GLU A 186 -2.42 12.98 -4.08
C GLU A 186 -0.92 13.11 -4.37
N GLU A 187 -0.09 13.11 -3.33
CA GLU A 187 1.37 13.13 -3.45
C GLU A 187 1.98 11.75 -3.71
N GLY A 188 1.16 10.69 -3.60
CA GLY A 188 1.58 9.31 -3.84
C GLY A 188 2.25 8.62 -2.65
N SER A 189 2.17 9.22 -1.44
CA SER A 189 2.65 8.58 -0.21
C SER A 189 1.77 7.39 0.20
N PHE A 190 0.55 7.33 -0.32
CA PHE A 190 -0.39 6.23 -0.09
C PHE A 190 -1.05 5.86 -1.42
N ARG A 191 -0.73 4.69 -1.94
CA ARG A 191 -1.23 4.18 -3.22
C ARG A 191 -1.93 2.85 -3.01
N CYS A 192 -2.88 2.53 -3.88
CA CYS A 192 -3.61 1.27 -3.83
C CYS A 192 -3.77 0.71 -5.23
N ASP A 193 -3.56 -0.59 -5.38
CA ASP A 193 -3.93 -1.38 -6.54
C ASP A 193 -4.99 -2.40 -6.11
N ALA A 194 -5.99 -2.66 -6.96
CA ALA A 194 -7.08 -3.60 -6.66
C ALA A 194 -7.04 -4.79 -7.60
N ASN A 195 -7.07 -5.99 -7.04
CA ASN A 195 -7.22 -7.25 -7.76
C ASN A 195 -8.67 -7.72 -7.65
N ILE A 196 -9.36 -7.90 -8.78
CA ILE A 196 -10.78 -8.20 -8.83
C ILE A 196 -11.03 -9.42 -9.70
N SER A 197 -11.82 -10.36 -9.22
CA SER A 197 -12.35 -11.49 -10.00
C SER A 197 -13.78 -11.81 -9.59
N LEU A 198 -14.51 -12.49 -10.48
CA LEU A 198 -15.84 -13.03 -10.21
C LEU A 198 -15.82 -14.55 -10.25
N ARG A 199 -16.62 -15.18 -9.38
CA ARG A 199 -16.84 -16.62 -9.37
C ARG A 199 -18.30 -16.96 -9.06
N LYS A 200 -18.72 -18.19 -9.30
CA LYS A 200 -19.93 -18.71 -8.66
C LYS A 200 -19.63 -19.04 -7.20
N PRO A 201 -20.57 -18.85 -6.27
CA PRO A 201 -20.37 -19.23 -4.88
C PRO A 201 -19.96 -20.71 -4.76
N GLY A 202 -18.82 -20.94 -4.07
CA GLY A 202 -18.25 -22.28 -3.87
C GLY A 202 -17.25 -22.74 -4.95
N ASP A 203 -17.18 -22.07 -6.11
CA ASP A 203 -16.19 -22.38 -7.14
C ASP A 203 -14.78 -21.85 -6.77
N PRO A 204 -13.73 -22.35 -7.41
CA PRO A 204 -12.41 -21.74 -7.37
C PRO A 204 -12.44 -20.26 -7.77
N TYR A 205 -11.41 -19.50 -7.39
CA TYR A 205 -11.30 -18.09 -7.78
C TYR A 205 -11.28 -17.95 -9.30
N GLY A 206 -12.00 -16.94 -9.79
CA GLY A 206 -11.98 -16.57 -11.20
C GLY A 206 -10.68 -15.90 -11.63
N ILE A 207 -10.57 -15.64 -12.93
CA ILE A 207 -9.42 -14.90 -13.49
C ILE A 207 -9.49 -13.45 -13.03
N ARG A 208 -8.41 -12.97 -12.43
CA ARG A 208 -8.34 -11.63 -11.87
C ARG A 208 -7.86 -10.59 -12.89
N ALA A 209 -8.42 -9.39 -12.81
CA ALA A 209 -7.85 -8.18 -13.38
C ALA A 209 -7.27 -7.32 -12.24
N GLU A 210 -6.11 -6.72 -12.48
CA GLU A 210 -5.46 -5.76 -11.61
C GLU A 210 -5.80 -4.34 -12.07
N ILE A 211 -6.28 -3.49 -11.17
CA ILE A 211 -6.60 -2.10 -11.48
C ILE A 211 -5.62 -1.15 -10.81
N LYS A 212 -5.04 -0.28 -11.62
CA LYS A 212 -4.08 0.75 -11.20
C LYS A 212 -4.62 2.17 -11.43
N ASN A 213 -3.90 3.16 -10.91
CA ASN A 213 -4.23 4.58 -11.02
C ASN A 213 -5.49 5.00 -10.26
N ILE A 214 -5.71 4.42 -9.08
CA ILE A 214 -6.85 4.68 -8.21
C ILE A 214 -6.42 5.53 -7.00
N ASN A 215 -6.21 6.83 -7.26
CA ASN A 215 -5.53 7.75 -6.34
C ASN A 215 -6.47 8.46 -5.35
N SER A 216 -7.65 7.91 -5.08
CA SER A 216 -8.57 8.36 -4.03
C SER A 216 -9.52 7.24 -3.63
N PHE A 217 -10.09 7.32 -2.43
CA PHE A 217 -11.08 6.34 -1.96
C PHE A 217 -12.29 6.23 -2.88
N ARG A 218 -12.73 7.35 -3.47
CA ARG A 218 -13.82 7.37 -4.44
C ARG A 218 -13.44 6.67 -5.74
N PHE A 219 -12.21 6.87 -6.23
CA PHE A 219 -11.74 6.21 -7.44
C PHE A 219 -11.58 4.70 -7.24
N VAL A 220 -11.17 4.27 -6.04
CA VAL A 220 -11.15 2.84 -5.68
C VAL A 220 -12.55 2.24 -5.76
N GLU A 221 -13.56 2.91 -5.18
CA GLU A 221 -14.95 2.45 -5.20
C GLU A 221 -15.49 2.36 -6.62
N ASN A 222 -15.36 3.42 -7.40
CA ASN A 222 -15.85 3.49 -8.77
C ASN A 222 -15.17 2.45 -9.67
N ALA A 223 -13.85 2.36 -9.61
CA ALA A 223 -13.06 1.43 -10.42
C ALA A 223 -13.41 -0.03 -10.12
N ILE A 224 -13.62 -0.38 -8.86
CA ILE A 224 -14.05 -1.73 -8.46
C ILE A 224 -15.45 -2.03 -9.02
N ASN A 225 -16.41 -1.12 -8.85
CA ASN A 225 -17.77 -1.32 -9.35
C ASN A 225 -17.78 -1.47 -10.88
N PHE A 226 -17.10 -0.58 -11.60
CA PHE A 226 -16.98 -0.68 -13.05
C PHE A 226 -16.40 -2.04 -13.49
N GLU A 227 -15.35 -2.50 -12.84
CA GLU A 227 -14.69 -3.75 -13.20
C GLU A 227 -15.56 -4.98 -12.89
N VAL A 228 -16.31 -4.94 -11.79
CA VAL A 228 -17.28 -5.99 -11.45
C VAL A 228 -18.35 -6.09 -12.53
N ASP A 229 -18.94 -4.95 -12.94
CA ASP A 229 -19.97 -4.92 -13.98
C ASP A 229 -19.40 -5.42 -15.31
N ARG A 230 -18.22 -4.95 -15.70
CA ARG A 230 -17.55 -5.40 -16.93
C ARG A 230 -17.28 -6.92 -16.94
N GLN A 231 -16.77 -7.47 -15.86
CA GLN A 231 -16.50 -8.92 -15.77
C GLN A 231 -17.81 -9.72 -15.79
N GLN A 232 -18.85 -9.22 -15.12
CA GLN A 232 -20.17 -9.86 -15.13
C GLN A 232 -20.74 -9.93 -16.55
N ASP A 233 -20.72 -8.83 -17.29
CA ASP A 233 -21.21 -8.77 -18.69
C ASP A 233 -20.48 -9.76 -19.60
N ILE A 234 -19.16 -9.87 -19.47
CA ILE A 234 -18.33 -10.83 -20.21
C ILE A 234 -18.76 -12.27 -19.89
N LEU A 235 -18.86 -12.60 -18.61
CA LEU A 235 -19.15 -13.95 -18.16
C LEU A 235 -20.61 -14.36 -18.47
N GLU A 236 -21.56 -13.43 -18.40
CA GLU A 236 -22.97 -13.69 -18.73
C GLU A 236 -23.22 -13.83 -20.25
N SER A 237 -22.37 -13.17 -21.06
CA SER A 237 -22.38 -13.37 -22.51
C SER A 237 -21.67 -14.67 -22.97
N GLY A 238 -21.13 -15.46 -22.03
CA GLY A 238 -20.40 -16.70 -22.34
C GLY A 238 -18.94 -16.49 -22.72
N GLY A 239 -18.43 -15.27 -22.53
CA GLY A 239 -17.01 -14.93 -22.74
C GLY A 239 -16.11 -15.35 -21.59
N THR A 240 -14.83 -15.02 -21.69
CA THR A 240 -13.80 -15.30 -20.67
C THR A 240 -13.09 -14.01 -20.31
N VAL A 241 -12.91 -13.79 -19.00
CA VAL A 241 -12.10 -12.67 -18.49
C VAL A 241 -10.62 -12.97 -18.74
N ASN A 242 -9.87 -12.01 -19.27
CA ASN A 242 -8.43 -12.12 -19.43
C ASN A 242 -7.71 -11.63 -18.18
N GLN A 243 -6.59 -12.28 -17.85
CA GLN A 243 -5.69 -11.79 -16.81
C GLN A 243 -4.89 -10.61 -17.36
N GLU A 244 -5.22 -9.42 -16.90
CA GLU A 244 -4.63 -8.18 -17.41
C GLU A 244 -4.47 -7.13 -16.31
N THR A 245 -3.58 -6.15 -16.56
CA THR A 245 -3.51 -4.90 -15.81
C THR A 245 -4.34 -3.85 -16.55
N ARG A 246 -5.21 -3.18 -15.82
CA ARG A 246 -6.11 -2.15 -16.32
C ARG A 246 -5.84 -0.83 -15.62
N LEU A 247 -5.97 0.26 -16.35
CA LEU A 247 -5.81 1.62 -15.84
C LEU A 247 -7.19 2.26 -15.67
N TYR A 248 -7.48 2.79 -14.49
CA TYR A 248 -8.70 3.58 -14.27
C TYR A 248 -8.54 4.99 -14.85
N ASP A 249 -9.52 5.43 -15.63
CA ASP A 249 -9.62 6.78 -16.18
C ASP A 249 -10.70 7.57 -15.40
N PRO A 250 -10.31 8.49 -14.49
CA PRO A 250 -11.27 9.21 -13.66
C PRO A 250 -12.13 10.22 -14.44
N LYS A 251 -11.75 10.59 -15.67
CA LYS A 251 -12.54 11.51 -16.51
C LYS A 251 -13.70 10.81 -17.19
N LYS A 252 -13.51 9.54 -17.54
CA LYS A 252 -14.51 8.72 -18.20
C LYS A 252 -15.24 7.78 -17.24
N ASP A 253 -14.73 7.63 -16.03
CA ASP A 253 -15.20 6.66 -15.02
C ASP A 253 -15.20 5.23 -15.53
N GLU A 254 -14.14 4.83 -16.25
CA GLU A 254 -13.96 3.51 -16.87
C GLU A 254 -12.57 2.95 -16.64
N THR A 255 -12.42 1.62 -16.77
CA THR A 255 -11.11 0.98 -16.83
C THR A 255 -10.76 0.63 -18.26
N ARG A 256 -9.49 0.79 -18.65
CA ARG A 256 -8.97 0.38 -19.97
C ARG A 256 -7.79 -0.57 -19.81
N SER A 257 -7.69 -1.55 -20.70
CA SER A 257 -6.54 -2.46 -20.73
C SER A 257 -5.24 -1.68 -20.94
N MET A 258 -4.24 -1.97 -20.16
CA MET A 258 -2.91 -1.38 -20.25
C MET A 258 -1.95 -2.34 -20.96
N ARG A 259 -1.97 -3.62 -20.56
CA ARG A 259 -1.20 -4.71 -21.18
C ARG A 259 -1.82 -6.06 -20.79
N SER A 260 -1.69 -7.05 -21.66
CA SER A 260 -2.02 -8.44 -21.30
C SER A 260 -0.89 -9.05 -20.47
N LYS A 261 -1.20 -9.95 -19.54
CA LYS A 261 -0.22 -10.67 -18.71
C LYS A 261 0.47 -11.85 -19.44
N GLU A 262 0.31 -12.00 -20.74
CA GLU A 262 1.16 -12.90 -21.53
C GLU A 262 2.66 -12.52 -21.43
N GLU A 263 2.94 -11.28 -21.04
CA GLU A 263 4.26 -10.78 -20.65
C GLU A 263 4.41 -10.66 -19.11
N ALA A 264 3.93 -11.64 -18.34
CA ALA A 264 4.20 -11.68 -16.90
C ALA A 264 5.71 -11.71 -16.70
N ASN A 265 6.28 -10.59 -16.25
CA ASN A 265 7.71 -10.48 -16.00
C ASN A 265 8.09 -11.53 -14.96
N ASP A 266 8.88 -12.51 -15.34
CA ASP A 266 9.63 -13.33 -14.40
C ASP A 266 10.69 -12.42 -13.77
N TYR A 267 10.40 -11.91 -12.58
CA TYR A 267 11.30 -11.01 -11.86
C TYR A 267 12.56 -11.68 -11.34
N ARG A 268 12.69 -12.99 -11.46
CA ARG A 268 13.88 -13.78 -11.07
C ARG A 268 14.42 -13.34 -9.72
N TYR A 269 13.54 -13.36 -8.70
CA TYR A 269 13.92 -13.00 -7.35
C TYR A 269 15.10 -13.85 -6.85
N PHE A 270 16.07 -13.20 -6.22
CA PHE A 270 17.13 -13.83 -5.45
C PHE A 270 17.54 -12.92 -4.28
N PRO A 271 18.05 -13.49 -3.16
CA PRO A 271 18.52 -12.69 -2.04
C PRO A 271 19.56 -11.66 -2.49
N ASP A 272 19.44 -10.42 -2.01
CA ASP A 272 20.42 -9.39 -2.31
C ASP A 272 21.77 -9.75 -1.67
N PRO A 273 22.86 -9.90 -2.45
CA PRO A 273 24.15 -10.33 -1.92
C PRO A 273 24.86 -9.24 -1.09
N ASP A 274 24.42 -7.99 -1.22
CA ASP A 274 25.03 -6.85 -0.54
C ASP A 274 24.34 -6.53 0.80
N LEU A 275 23.23 -7.23 1.12
CA LEU A 275 22.48 -7.04 2.35
C LEU A 275 22.50 -8.30 3.22
N LEU A 276 22.88 -8.09 4.48
CA LEU A 276 22.75 -9.14 5.49
C LEU A 276 21.28 -9.38 5.84
N PRO A 277 20.91 -10.61 6.25
CA PRO A 277 19.59 -10.85 6.82
C PRO A 277 19.31 -9.93 8.01
N VAL A 278 18.09 -9.44 8.07
CA VAL A 278 17.63 -8.60 9.19
C VAL A 278 17.16 -9.52 10.30
N GLU A 279 17.87 -9.50 11.43
CA GLU A 279 17.49 -10.23 12.63
C GLU A 279 16.67 -9.30 13.54
N ILE A 280 15.45 -9.74 13.89
CA ILE A 280 14.52 -8.98 14.72
C ILE A 280 14.38 -9.74 16.05
N THR A 281 14.74 -9.08 17.14
CA THR A 281 14.73 -9.68 18.47
C THR A 281 13.43 -9.43 19.22
N ASP A 282 13.04 -10.34 20.13
CA ASP A 282 11.90 -10.14 21.03
C ASP A 282 12.00 -8.86 21.84
N LYS A 283 13.24 -8.46 22.19
CA LYS A 283 13.49 -7.20 22.88
C LYS A 283 13.09 -6.01 22.02
N GLN A 284 13.47 -5.99 20.74
CA GLN A 284 13.11 -4.92 19.81
C GLN A 284 11.59 -4.83 19.64
N ILE A 285 10.93 -5.97 19.43
CA ILE A 285 9.46 -6.04 19.33
C ILE A 285 8.80 -5.50 20.61
N SER A 286 9.29 -5.92 21.78
CA SER A 286 8.77 -5.49 23.09
C SER A 286 8.98 -3.99 23.32
N ASP A 287 10.14 -3.45 22.91
CA ASP A 287 10.44 -2.03 23.04
C ASP A 287 9.53 -1.19 22.14
N ILE A 288 9.35 -1.60 20.89
CA ILE A 288 8.42 -0.95 19.94
C ILE A 288 6.98 -1.03 20.45
N LYS A 289 6.56 -2.20 20.93
CA LYS A 289 5.19 -2.40 21.46
C LYS A 289 4.86 -1.43 22.60
N ARG A 290 5.84 -1.07 23.44
CA ARG A 290 5.66 -0.09 24.54
C ARG A 290 5.47 1.34 24.05
N THR A 291 5.97 1.66 22.87
CA THR A 291 5.89 3.01 22.26
C THR A 291 4.70 3.17 21.32
N LEU A 292 3.94 2.10 21.05
CA LEU A 292 2.79 2.18 20.18
C LEU A 292 1.74 3.17 20.73
N PRO A 293 1.28 4.11 19.89
CA PRO A 293 0.17 4.99 20.26
C PRO A 293 -1.14 4.19 20.37
N GLU A 294 -2.11 4.75 21.07
CA GLU A 294 -3.46 4.19 21.08
C GLU A 294 -4.06 4.17 19.68
N LEU A 295 -4.47 2.99 19.22
CA LEU A 295 -5.04 2.83 17.88
C LEU A 295 -6.43 3.47 17.76
N PRO A 296 -6.86 3.89 16.56
CA PRO A 296 -8.12 4.61 16.34
C PRO A 296 -9.35 3.92 16.92
N ASP A 297 -9.48 2.61 16.75
CA ASP A 297 -10.62 1.87 17.26
C ASP A 297 -10.63 1.80 18.78
N SER A 298 -9.50 1.48 19.40
CA SER A 298 -9.35 1.45 20.88
C SER A 298 -9.65 2.82 21.47
N LYS A 299 -9.15 3.89 20.82
CA LYS A 299 -9.43 5.28 21.22
C LYS A 299 -10.93 5.58 21.16
N LYS A 300 -11.58 5.18 20.07
CA LYS A 300 -13.02 5.33 19.89
C LYS A 300 -13.80 4.58 20.97
N GLU A 301 -13.49 3.32 21.22
CA GLU A 301 -14.15 2.52 22.27
C GLU A 301 -13.94 3.11 23.66
N ARG A 302 -12.71 3.55 23.96
CA ARG A 302 -12.41 4.22 25.24
C ARG A 302 -13.25 5.49 25.43
N LEU A 303 -13.34 6.33 24.39
CA LEU A 303 -14.12 7.57 24.45
C LEU A 303 -15.62 7.30 24.63
N ILE A 304 -16.17 6.29 23.95
CA ILE A 304 -17.55 5.88 24.12
C ILE A 304 -17.80 5.43 25.58
N ASN A 305 -16.95 4.57 26.09
CA ASN A 305 -17.10 4.02 27.45
C ASN A 305 -16.87 5.06 28.55
N GLN A 306 -15.88 5.95 28.38
CA GLN A 306 -15.49 6.93 29.40
C GLN A 306 -16.44 8.13 29.47
N TYR A 307 -16.95 8.56 28.32
CA TYR A 307 -17.74 9.79 28.20
C TYR A 307 -19.20 9.53 27.84
N SER A 308 -19.64 8.26 27.73
CA SER A 308 -20.96 7.88 27.21
C SER A 308 -21.32 8.61 25.90
N CYS A 309 -20.28 8.93 25.13
CA CYS A 309 -20.39 9.74 23.93
C CYS A 309 -20.89 8.86 22.79
N LEU A 310 -22.13 9.10 22.37
CA LEU A 310 -22.61 8.52 21.13
C LEU A 310 -21.79 9.10 19.98
N LEU A 311 -21.48 8.33 18.98
CA LEU A 311 -20.69 8.70 17.81
C LEU A 311 -21.17 9.99 17.13
N TYR A 312 -22.46 10.30 17.28
CA TYR A 312 -23.14 11.47 16.74
C TYR A 312 -23.01 12.74 17.60
N THR A 313 -22.53 12.61 18.83
CA THR A 313 -22.44 13.70 19.79
C THR A 313 -21.00 14.08 20.13
N SER A 314 -20.01 13.36 19.58
CA SER A 314 -18.62 13.78 19.69
C SER A 314 -18.43 15.05 18.83
N PRO A 315 -18.23 16.23 19.42
CA PRO A 315 -18.04 17.44 18.62
C PRO A 315 -16.79 17.28 17.76
N SER A 316 -16.98 17.30 16.45
CA SER A 316 -15.87 17.46 15.53
C SER A 316 -15.20 18.82 15.83
N PRO A 317 -13.90 18.99 15.61
CA PRO A 317 -13.27 20.30 15.70
C PRO A 317 -13.97 21.39 14.85
N ARG A 318 -14.76 20.99 13.83
CA ARG A 318 -15.62 21.87 13.05
C ARG A 318 -16.91 22.24 13.78
N ASP A 319 -17.46 21.35 14.62
CA ASP A 319 -18.69 21.59 15.38
C ASP A 319 -18.41 22.51 16.57
N ALA A 320 -17.20 22.50 17.13
CA ALA A 320 -16.78 23.39 18.19
C ALA A 320 -16.80 24.89 17.79
N THR A 321 -16.78 25.18 16.48
CA THR A 321 -16.91 26.55 15.95
C THR A 321 -18.36 26.99 15.80
N LEU A 322 -19.31 26.07 15.71
CA LEU A 322 -20.76 26.38 15.60
C LEU A 322 -21.44 26.56 16.97
N SER A 323 -20.87 25.99 18.03
CA SER A 323 -21.42 26.07 19.40
C SER A 323 -21.09 27.39 20.13
N ARG A 324 -20.43 28.34 19.48
CA ARG A 324 -20.09 29.67 20.04
C ARG A 324 -20.98 30.82 19.51
N MET A 325 -22.21 30.57 19.10
CA MET A 325 -23.16 31.66 18.91
C MET A 325 -23.77 32.00 20.26
N PRO A 326 -23.56 33.20 20.80
CA PRO A 326 -24.29 33.67 21.96
C PRO A 326 -25.76 33.84 21.60
N SER A 327 -26.61 33.37 22.51
CA SER A 327 -28.04 33.63 22.53
C SER A 327 -28.35 35.14 22.66
#